data_998abb7aae4d40abcf091a885396cd23
#
_entry.id   998abb7aae4d40abcf091a885396cd23
#
_cell.length_a   1.000
_cell.length_b   1.000
_cell.length_c   1.000
_cell.angle_alpha   90.00
_cell.angle_beta   90.00
_cell.angle_gamma   90.00
#
_symmetry.space_group_name_H-M   'P 1'
#
loop_
_entity.id
_entity.type
_entity.pdbx_description
1 polymer ?
#
loop_
_entity_poly.entity_id
_entity_poly.type
_entity_poly.pdbx_seq_one_letter_code
_entity_poly.pdbx_strand_id
1 'polypeptide(L)'
;MPDVLEKGYTDEEISDEVDRKRKYCVVALDNDVTPYKDVLELLMKYCGYQFEQADHYTRQIHEQGKASVYWESKDKCDVLVKLFKNIKVSSETQEN
;
A
#
# COMPACT_ATOMS: atom_id res chain seq x y z
N MET A 1 -6.48 -15.13 17.94
CA MET A 1 -6.80 -15.47 16.98
C MET A 1 -7.05 -15.19 16.45
N PRO A 2 -6.84 -15.33 16.95
CA PRO A 2 -7.12 -15.54 16.04
C PRO A 2 -7.22 -15.19 15.50
N ASP A 3 -7.24 -15.55 16.01
CA ASP A 3 -7.45 -15.69 15.01
C ASP A 3 -7.43 -15.57 14.38
N VAL A 4 -7.28 -15.84 14.84
CA VAL A 4 -7.30 -16.15 13.84
C VAL A 4 -7.27 -16.11 13.39
N LEU A 5 -7.25 -16.35 13.84
CA LEU A 5 -7.30 -16.67 13.09
C LEU A 5 -7.50 -16.66 13.08
N GLU A 6 -7.64 -16.81 13.59
CA GLU A 6 -7.69 -17.31 13.25
C GLU A 6 -7.53 -17.52 13.09
N LYS A 7 -7.79 -18.14 13.45
CA LYS A 7 -6.93 -18.66 13.08
C LYS A 7 -6.56 -19.90 12.62
N GLY A 8 -6.72 -20.90 12.37
CA GLY A 8 -6.43 -22.19 11.96
C GLY A 8 -5.03 -22.48 11.45
N TYR A 9 -4.19 -21.57 11.45
CA TYR A 9 -2.82 -21.71 10.99
C TYR A 9 -1.85 -21.29 12.08
N THR A 10 -0.61 -21.72 11.95
CA THR A 10 0.39 -21.20 12.85
C THR A 10 0.88 -19.88 12.31
N ASP A 11 0.93 -18.90 13.16
CA ASP A 11 1.34 -17.57 12.76
C ASP A 11 2.75 -17.57 12.20
N GLU A 12 3.60 -18.45 12.70
CA GLU A 12 5.00 -18.50 12.31
C GLU A 12 5.19 -18.92 10.85
N GLU A 13 4.47 -19.97 10.44
CA GLU A 13 4.60 -20.44 9.07
C GLU A 13 4.10 -19.43 8.08
N ILE A 14 2.99 -18.80 8.41
CA ILE A 14 2.40 -17.81 7.54
C ILE A 14 3.24 -16.56 7.50
N SER A 15 3.86 -16.22 8.63
CA SER A 15 4.73 -15.06 8.71
C SER A 15 5.92 -15.15 7.76
N ASP A 16 6.53 -16.32 7.63
CA ASP A 16 7.67 -16.46 6.73
C ASP A 16 7.30 -16.15 5.29
N GLU A 17 6.16 -16.66 4.85
CA GLU A 17 5.68 -16.39 3.49
C GLU A 17 5.29 -14.93 3.31
N VAL A 18 4.58 -14.40 4.29
CA VAL A 18 4.13 -13.03 4.26
C VAL A 18 5.32 -12.08 4.25
N ASP A 19 6.32 -12.35 5.09
CA ASP A 19 7.51 -11.52 5.15
C ASP A 19 8.25 -11.47 3.83
N ARG A 20 8.34 -12.61 3.13
CA ARG A 20 8.99 -12.63 1.82
C ARG A 20 8.22 -11.84 0.79
N LYS A 21 6.88 -11.94 0.82
CA LYS A 21 6.03 -11.20 -0.12
C LYS A 21 5.97 -9.72 0.20
N ARG A 22 6.07 -9.38 1.49
CA ARG A 22 5.96 -8.00 1.94
C ARG A 22 7.30 -7.39 2.28
N LYS A 23 8.33 -7.86 1.58
CA LYS A 23 9.69 -7.38 1.81
C LYS A 23 9.87 -5.95 1.31
N TYR A 24 8.99 -5.49 0.47
CA TYR A 24 9.06 -4.17 -0.13
C TYR A 24 7.80 -3.38 0.18
N CYS A 25 7.90 -2.08 0.08
CA CYS A 25 6.73 -1.23 0.26
C CYS A 25 6.79 -0.08 -0.73
N VAL A 26 5.65 0.55 -0.95
CA VAL A 26 5.56 1.73 -1.80
C VAL A 26 5.33 2.94 -0.91
N VAL A 27 6.22 3.91 -1.05
CA VAL A 27 6.09 5.21 -0.37
C VAL A 27 5.61 6.22 -1.40
N ALA A 28 4.46 6.83 -1.13
CA ALA A 28 3.87 7.82 -2.03
C ALA A 28 4.01 9.21 -1.41
N LEU A 29 4.23 10.21 -2.26
CA LEU A 29 4.44 11.58 -1.82
C LEU A 29 3.24 12.44 -2.21
N ASP A 30 2.93 13.40 -1.34
CA ASP A 30 1.85 14.34 -1.58
C ASP A 30 2.25 15.33 -2.69
N ASN A 31 1.23 15.87 -3.37
CA ASN A 31 1.44 16.95 -4.32
C ASN A 31 0.16 17.78 -4.40
N ASP A 32 0.24 18.91 -5.09
CA ASP A 32 -0.88 19.84 -5.20
C ASP A 32 -1.71 19.64 -6.47
N VAL A 33 -1.35 18.64 -7.28
CA VAL A 33 -1.93 18.47 -8.62
C VAL A 33 -2.95 17.36 -8.66
N THR A 34 -2.68 16.25 -7.96
CA THR A 34 -3.51 15.05 -8.06
C THR A 34 -4.68 15.15 -7.08
N PRO A 35 -5.91 15.00 -7.56
CA PRO A 35 -7.07 15.01 -6.66
C PRO A 35 -7.01 13.86 -5.66
N TYR A 36 -7.47 14.13 -4.45
CA TYR A 36 -7.58 13.14 -3.37
C TYR A 36 -8.28 11.87 -3.86
N LYS A 37 -9.37 12.06 -4.59
CA LYS A 37 -10.17 10.98 -5.12
C LYS A 37 -9.37 10.01 -6.00
N ASP A 38 -8.46 10.54 -6.80
CA ASP A 38 -7.68 9.69 -7.71
C ASP A 38 -6.78 8.73 -6.95
N VAL A 39 -6.13 9.22 -5.89
CA VAL A 39 -5.28 8.38 -5.04
C VAL A 39 -6.14 7.34 -4.31
N LEU A 40 -7.27 7.79 -3.77
CA LEU A 40 -8.19 6.92 -3.06
C LEU A 40 -8.66 5.77 -3.94
N GLU A 41 -9.09 6.09 -5.15
CA GLU A 41 -9.59 5.07 -6.08
C GLU A 41 -8.49 4.09 -6.49
N LEU A 42 -7.30 4.59 -6.71
CA LEU A 42 -6.19 3.71 -7.09
C LEU A 42 -5.89 2.70 -5.98
N LEU A 43 -5.85 3.16 -4.75
CA LEU A 43 -5.60 2.26 -3.62
C LEU A 43 -6.71 1.24 -3.47
N MET A 44 -7.95 1.62 -3.69
CA MET A 44 -9.06 0.69 -3.62
C MET A 44 -9.00 -0.34 -4.75
N LYS A 45 -8.70 0.11 -5.96
CA LYS A 45 -8.73 -0.77 -7.13
C LYS A 45 -7.52 -1.70 -7.21
N TYR A 46 -6.35 -1.16 -7.06
CA TYR A 46 -5.14 -1.97 -7.21
C TYR A 46 -4.79 -2.74 -5.95
N CYS A 47 -4.81 -2.08 -4.81
CA CYS A 47 -4.43 -2.71 -3.56
C CYS A 47 -5.56 -3.51 -2.95
N GLY A 48 -6.79 -3.31 -3.41
CA GLY A 48 -7.94 -4.03 -2.89
C GLY A 48 -8.40 -3.55 -1.53
N TYR A 49 -8.02 -2.35 -1.14
CA TYR A 49 -8.39 -1.81 0.15
C TYR A 49 -9.85 -1.42 0.19
N GLN A 50 -10.47 -1.60 1.35
CA GLN A 50 -11.77 -1.02 1.63
C GLN A 50 -11.64 0.49 1.70
N PHE A 51 -12.78 1.18 1.58
CA PHE A 51 -12.76 2.64 1.57
C PHE A 51 -12.03 3.22 2.78
N GLU A 52 -12.33 2.71 3.97
CA GLU A 52 -11.75 3.25 5.19
C GLU A 52 -10.22 3.14 5.20
N GLN A 53 -9.71 2.03 4.73
CA GLN A 53 -8.26 1.82 4.71
C GLN A 53 -7.61 2.68 3.64
N ALA A 54 -8.21 2.73 2.46
CA ALA A 54 -7.67 3.57 1.38
C ALA A 54 -7.70 5.05 1.78
N ASP A 55 -8.79 5.47 2.42
CA ASP A 55 -8.92 6.84 2.91
C ASP A 55 -7.85 7.15 3.97
N HIS A 56 -7.59 6.19 4.85
CA HIS A 56 -6.56 6.36 5.88
C HIS A 56 -5.20 6.65 5.26
N TYR A 57 -4.79 5.85 4.26
CA TYR A 57 -3.50 6.05 3.62
C TYR A 57 -3.46 7.32 2.79
N THR A 58 -4.53 7.61 2.09
CA THR A 58 -4.59 8.83 1.28
C THR A 58 -4.48 10.06 2.16
N ARG A 59 -5.17 10.03 3.30
CA ARG A 59 -5.10 11.12 4.27
C ARG A 59 -3.71 11.26 4.85
N GLN A 60 -3.05 10.14 5.15
CA GLN A 60 -1.68 10.16 5.66
C GLN A 60 -0.73 10.84 4.67
N ILE A 61 -0.84 10.49 3.39
CA ILE A 61 -0.02 11.14 2.37
C ILE A 61 -0.23 12.64 2.41
N HIS A 62 -1.49 13.05 2.45
CA HIS A 62 -1.85 14.46 2.39
C HIS A 62 -1.38 15.22 3.63
N GLU A 63 -1.58 14.64 4.80
CA GLU A 63 -1.29 15.35 6.06
C GLU A 63 0.17 15.32 6.44
N GLN A 64 0.87 14.23 6.11
CA GLN A 64 2.26 14.06 6.50
C GLN A 64 3.24 14.31 5.37
N GLY A 65 2.75 14.52 4.16
CA GLY A 65 3.59 14.77 3.00
C GLY A 65 4.04 13.52 2.30
N LYS A 66 4.04 12.40 2.97
CA LYS A 66 4.36 11.09 2.38
C LYS A 66 3.88 10.00 3.32
N ALA A 67 3.68 8.81 2.77
CA ALA A 67 3.30 7.66 3.57
C ALA A 67 3.59 6.37 2.82
N SER A 68 3.90 5.32 3.58
CA SER A 68 3.95 3.96 3.03
C SER A 68 2.52 3.47 2.91
N VAL A 69 2.14 3.01 1.73
CA VAL A 69 0.74 2.70 1.46
C VAL A 69 0.49 1.27 0.98
N TYR A 70 1.54 0.53 0.68
CA TYR A 70 1.37 -0.81 0.13
C TYR A 70 2.60 -1.65 0.43
N TRP A 71 2.39 -2.88 0.87
CA TRP A 71 3.47 -3.80 1.24
C TRP A 71 3.27 -5.09 0.49
N GLU A 72 4.17 -5.38 -0.45
CA GLU A 72 4.08 -6.58 -1.28
C GLU A 72 5.45 -6.88 -1.89
N SER A 73 5.47 -7.83 -2.82
CA SER A 73 6.69 -8.13 -3.55
C SER A 73 7.14 -6.92 -4.37
N LYS A 74 8.41 -6.92 -4.72
CA LYS A 74 8.97 -5.82 -5.50
C LYS A 74 8.19 -5.60 -6.81
N ASP A 75 7.85 -6.69 -7.50
CA ASP A 75 7.14 -6.58 -8.78
C ASP A 75 5.80 -5.88 -8.61
N LYS A 76 5.04 -6.25 -7.59
CA LYS A 76 3.74 -5.64 -7.36
C LYS A 76 3.88 -4.18 -6.93
N CYS A 77 4.89 -3.90 -6.12
CA CYS A 77 5.15 -2.52 -5.71
C CYS A 77 5.54 -1.66 -6.92
N ASP A 78 6.36 -2.20 -7.81
CA ASP A 78 6.78 -1.46 -8.98
C ASP A 78 5.61 -1.14 -9.91
N VAL A 79 4.64 -2.05 -10.00
CA VAL A 79 3.42 -1.79 -10.77
C VAL A 79 2.65 -0.62 -10.17
N LEU A 80 2.50 -0.61 -8.86
CA LEU A 80 1.80 0.48 -8.19
C LEU A 80 2.52 1.82 -8.41
N VAL A 81 3.84 1.81 -8.38
CA VAL A 81 4.61 3.03 -8.65
C VAL A 81 4.29 3.58 -10.05
N LYS A 82 4.18 2.68 -11.03
CA LYS A 82 3.82 3.10 -12.39
C LYS A 82 2.41 3.67 -12.45
N LEU A 83 1.48 3.04 -11.72
CA LEU A 83 0.10 3.51 -11.68
C LEU A 83 0.00 4.88 -11.01
N PHE A 84 0.75 5.09 -9.94
CA PHE A 84 0.82 6.41 -9.31
C PHE A 84 1.37 7.45 -10.28
N LYS A 85 2.39 7.08 -11.03
CA LYS A 85 2.96 8.02 -12.01
C LYS A 85 1.93 8.45 -13.04
N ASN A 86 1.04 7.54 -13.43
CA ASN A 86 0.00 7.86 -14.40
C ASN A 86 -0.98 8.90 -13.88
N ILE A 87 -1.14 9.01 -12.58
CA ILE A 87 -1.98 10.04 -11.96
C ILE A 87 -1.14 11.15 -11.35
N LYS A 88 0.12 11.23 -11.76
CA LYS A 88 1.06 12.31 -11.40
C LYS A 88 1.45 12.33 -9.93
N VAL A 89 1.46 11.17 -9.30
CA VAL A 89 1.94 11.02 -7.93
C VAL A 89 3.32 10.40 -7.96
N SER A 90 4.27 11.05 -7.30
CA SER A 90 5.60 10.51 -7.14
C SER A 90 5.59 9.44 -6.06
N SER A 91 6.21 8.32 -6.35
CA SER A 91 6.30 7.24 -5.38
C SER A 91 7.52 6.39 -5.70
N GLU A 92 7.89 5.55 -4.76
CA GLU A 92 9.01 4.65 -4.99
C GLU A 92 8.83 3.36 -4.20
N THR A 93 9.43 2.29 -4.73
CA THR A 93 9.49 1.02 -4.03
C THR A 93 10.72 1.05 -3.12
N GLN A 94 10.53 0.69 -1.87
CA GLN A 94 11.61 0.63 -0.89
C GLN A 94 11.63 -0.73 -0.23
N GLU A 95 12.81 -1.15 0.22
CA GLU A 95 12.90 -2.33 1.07
C GLU A 95 12.28 -2.00 2.41
N ASN A 96 11.46 -2.93 2.84
CA ASN A 96 10.74 -2.75 4.10
C ASN A 96 11.61 -3.11 5.29
#